data_ec817d76e38af678cda58060233ecdb2
#
_entry.id   ec817d76e38af678cda58060233ecdb2
#
_cell.length_a   1.000
_cell.length_b   1.000
_cell.length_c   1.000
_cell.angle_alpha   90.00
_cell.angle_beta   90.00
_cell.angle_gamma   90.00
#
_symmetry.space_group_name_H-M   'P 1'
#
loop_
_entity.id
_entity.type
_entity.pdbx_description
1 polymer ?
#
loop_
_entity_poly.entity_id
_entity_poly.type
_entity_poly.pdbx_seq_one_letter_code
_entity_poly.pdbx_strand_id
1 'polypeptide(L)'
;MNDATALATAILAAGTITSPANTRVRQASRLRDSASRRETGLTLVDGQRELTRCLTAGQDVVEVFVTDAVLADLDQPHHAPLVNLLANLNASGIPLVPLAERPFSRIAFGSRNEGVVGVVRFRAADLTTFRPHAKRPVFILESLEKPGNIGAILRSADAAGFGGVILCGSGTDPANPAVIRASLGTVFSLPLASDATAAVIGWCQKHQRLVTAATPTGSCPWHKADLSQATILLGSEAHGISSAWATAAAAGQLQLQAVSLPMLGIADSLNVSATAAVLAYESLRQRQLLQ
;
A
#
# COMPACT_ATOMS: atom_id res chain seq x y z
N MET A 1 17.56 35.96 2.49
CA MET A 1 16.46 35.17 1.89
C MET A 1 16.51 33.84 2.59
N ASN A 2 15.42 33.37 3.18
CA ASN A 2 15.35 32.08 3.88
C ASN A 2 15.51 30.95 2.83
N ASP A 3 16.13 29.81 3.19
CA ASP A 3 16.35 28.67 2.28
C ASP A 3 15.07 28.20 1.60
N ALA A 4 13.94 28.23 2.30
CA ALA A 4 12.61 27.89 1.77
C ALA A 4 12.18 28.85 0.64
N THR A 5 12.37 30.16 0.83
CA THR A 5 12.03 31.18 -0.18
C THR A 5 12.94 31.06 -1.41
N ALA A 6 14.23 30.75 -1.22
CA ALA A 6 15.16 30.51 -2.32
C ALA A 6 14.76 29.28 -3.12
N LEU A 7 14.38 28.17 -2.45
CA LEU A 7 13.91 26.95 -3.08
C LEU A 7 12.62 27.17 -3.87
N ALA A 8 11.62 27.83 -3.27
CA ALA A 8 10.36 28.16 -3.95
C ALA A 8 10.61 29.02 -5.21
N THR A 9 11.46 30.03 -5.10
CA THR A 9 11.83 30.89 -6.24
C THR A 9 12.48 30.10 -7.36
N ALA A 10 13.41 29.18 -7.02
CA ALA A 10 14.05 28.33 -8.00
C ALA A 10 13.07 27.38 -8.72
N ILE A 11 12.10 26.80 -7.97
CA ILE A 11 11.06 25.95 -8.56
C ILE A 11 10.14 26.76 -9.48
N LEU A 12 9.69 27.92 -9.07
CA LEU A 12 8.81 28.79 -9.85
C LEU A 12 9.49 29.34 -11.12
N ALA A 13 10.81 29.50 -11.11
CA ALA A 13 11.58 29.95 -12.29
C ALA A 13 11.47 28.98 -13.49
N ALA A 14 11.13 27.71 -13.26
CA ALA A 14 10.85 26.75 -14.33
C ALA A 14 9.53 27.02 -15.09
N GLY A 15 8.71 27.93 -14.60
CA GLY A 15 7.42 28.31 -15.17
C GLY A 15 6.27 27.41 -14.70
N THR A 16 5.23 28.05 -14.13
CA THR A 16 4.03 27.35 -13.62
C THR A 16 3.16 26.84 -14.76
N ILE A 17 2.84 25.56 -14.75
CA ILE A 17 1.90 24.97 -15.71
C ILE A 17 0.47 25.34 -15.29
N THR A 18 -0.25 26.05 -16.12
CA THR A 18 -1.63 26.53 -15.86
C THR A 18 -2.70 25.73 -16.61
N SER A 19 -2.30 24.99 -17.66
CA SER A 19 -3.23 24.25 -18.51
C SER A 19 -3.35 22.78 -18.10
N PRO A 20 -4.58 22.27 -17.82
CA PRO A 20 -4.82 20.84 -17.63
C PRO A 20 -4.56 20.00 -18.89
N ALA A 21 -4.46 20.62 -20.06
CA ALA A 21 -4.12 19.96 -21.33
C ALA A 21 -2.61 19.78 -21.54
N ASN A 22 -1.77 20.28 -20.62
CA ASN A 22 -0.35 20.06 -20.66
C ASN A 22 -0.02 18.56 -20.70
N THR A 23 0.97 18.18 -21.51
CA THR A 23 1.32 16.77 -21.73
C THR A 23 1.73 16.06 -20.46
N ARG A 24 2.54 16.69 -19.58
CA ARG A 24 2.95 16.11 -18.29
C ARG A 24 1.74 15.84 -17.39
N VAL A 25 0.83 16.80 -17.25
CA VAL A 25 -0.40 16.66 -16.45
C VAL A 25 -1.29 15.53 -17.00
N ARG A 26 -1.45 15.45 -18.32
CA ARG A 26 -2.22 14.38 -18.96
C ARG A 26 -1.59 13.00 -18.76
N GLN A 27 -0.28 12.87 -18.88
CA GLN A 27 0.45 11.64 -18.61
C GLN A 27 0.30 11.22 -17.14
N ALA A 28 0.52 12.13 -16.21
CA ALA A 28 0.34 11.86 -14.78
C ALA A 28 -1.12 11.47 -14.46
N SER A 29 -2.12 12.16 -15.00
CA SER A 29 -3.53 11.85 -14.73
C SER A 29 -3.95 10.46 -15.23
N ARG A 30 -3.34 9.92 -16.30
CA ARG A 30 -3.57 8.55 -16.79
C ARG A 30 -3.15 7.49 -15.78
N LEU A 31 -2.21 7.79 -14.88
CA LEU A 31 -1.78 6.86 -13.83
C LEU A 31 -2.86 6.58 -12.78
N ARG A 32 -4.01 7.25 -12.85
CA ARG A 32 -5.22 6.88 -12.11
C ARG A 32 -5.79 5.56 -12.60
N ASP A 33 -5.56 5.21 -13.85
CA ASP A 33 -6.03 3.98 -14.47
C ASP A 33 -5.05 2.83 -14.29
N SER A 34 -5.56 1.65 -13.91
CA SER A 34 -4.73 0.47 -13.65
C SER A 34 -3.99 -0.02 -14.91
N ALA A 35 -4.58 0.13 -16.10
CA ALA A 35 -3.94 -0.22 -17.35
C ALA A 35 -2.67 0.60 -17.60
N SER A 36 -2.75 1.93 -17.43
CA SER A 36 -1.60 2.83 -17.58
C SER A 36 -0.49 2.55 -16.54
N ARG A 37 -0.85 2.23 -15.30
CA ARG A 37 0.14 1.84 -14.28
C ARG A 37 0.84 0.54 -14.63
N ARG A 38 0.11 -0.47 -15.11
CA ARG A 38 0.71 -1.76 -15.54
C ARG A 38 1.65 -1.59 -16.73
N GLU A 39 1.26 -0.78 -17.71
CA GLU A 39 2.07 -0.49 -18.89
C GLU A 39 3.37 0.23 -18.54
N THR A 40 3.28 1.31 -17.77
CA THR A 40 4.42 2.20 -17.50
C THR A 40 5.26 1.77 -16.29
N GLY A 41 4.67 1.03 -15.34
CA GLY A 41 5.27 0.78 -14.02
C GLY A 41 5.33 2.00 -13.13
N LEU A 42 4.59 3.06 -13.47
CA LEU A 42 4.54 4.31 -12.72
C LEU A 42 3.22 4.40 -11.96
N THR A 43 3.23 5.15 -10.86
CA THR A 43 2.04 5.49 -10.08
C THR A 43 2.11 6.92 -9.56
N LEU A 44 1.00 7.40 -8.99
CA LEU A 44 0.93 8.68 -8.30
C LEU A 44 1.02 8.46 -6.79
N VAL A 45 1.83 9.27 -6.14
CA VAL A 45 1.94 9.36 -4.68
C VAL A 45 1.52 10.76 -4.25
N ASP A 46 0.33 10.85 -3.65
CA ASP A 46 -0.27 12.12 -3.21
C ASP A 46 -0.05 12.28 -1.71
N GLY A 47 0.61 13.34 -1.33
CA GLY A 47 0.88 13.73 0.04
C GLY A 47 2.37 13.66 0.43
N GLN A 48 2.74 14.60 1.28
CA GLN A 48 4.12 14.76 1.76
C GLN A 48 4.61 13.52 2.51
N ARG A 49 3.78 12.97 3.41
CA ARG A 49 4.14 11.80 4.23
C ARG A 49 4.37 10.56 3.37
N GLU A 50 3.48 10.31 2.42
CA GLU A 50 3.54 9.18 1.51
C GLU A 50 4.78 9.26 0.61
N LEU A 51 5.10 10.45 0.09
CA LEU A 51 6.33 10.71 -0.68
C LEU A 51 7.60 10.54 0.18
N THR A 52 7.60 11.04 1.41
CA THR A 52 8.74 10.86 2.33
C THR A 52 9.01 9.38 2.58
N ARG A 53 7.96 8.58 2.85
CA ARG A 53 8.09 7.14 3.05
C ARG A 53 8.55 6.40 1.79
N CYS A 54 8.04 6.83 0.65
CA CYS A 54 8.45 6.34 -0.66
C CYS A 54 9.97 6.51 -0.88
N LEU A 55 10.49 7.71 -0.63
CA LEU A 55 11.93 8.00 -0.73
C LEU A 55 12.76 7.21 0.29
N THR A 56 12.30 7.16 1.55
CA THR A 56 12.98 6.40 2.61
C THR A 56 13.07 4.91 2.28
N ALA A 57 12.06 4.38 1.56
CA ALA A 57 12.05 3.00 1.07
C ALA A 57 12.89 2.81 -0.22
N GLY A 58 13.57 3.83 -0.71
CA GLY A 58 14.44 3.75 -1.89
C GLY A 58 13.69 3.60 -3.21
N GLN A 59 12.42 4.02 -3.27
CA GLN A 59 11.67 4.00 -4.52
C GLN A 59 12.15 5.10 -5.47
N ASP A 60 12.11 4.82 -6.77
CA ASP A 60 12.52 5.74 -7.83
C ASP A 60 11.43 6.79 -8.09
N VAL A 61 11.67 8.03 -7.64
CA VAL A 61 10.81 9.20 -7.89
C VAL A 61 11.21 9.84 -9.21
N VAL A 62 10.30 9.90 -10.16
CA VAL A 62 10.55 10.39 -11.53
C VAL A 62 10.42 11.92 -11.63
N GLU A 63 9.35 12.45 -11.03
CA GLU A 63 9.09 13.91 -10.96
C GLU A 63 8.09 14.19 -9.82
N VAL A 64 8.08 15.44 -9.35
CA VAL A 64 7.13 15.88 -8.31
C VAL A 64 6.46 17.18 -8.74
N PHE A 65 5.14 17.18 -8.68
CA PHE A 65 4.30 18.34 -8.90
C PHE A 65 4.00 19.03 -7.58
N VAL A 66 4.14 20.35 -7.55
CA VAL A 66 3.87 21.19 -6.37
C VAL A 66 2.94 22.33 -6.77
N THR A 67 1.93 22.64 -5.97
CA THR A 67 1.05 23.79 -6.28
C THR A 67 1.78 25.10 -6.07
N ASP A 68 1.49 26.08 -6.93
CA ASP A 68 1.98 27.45 -6.79
C ASP A 68 1.51 28.10 -5.47
N ALA A 69 0.32 27.74 -5.00
CA ALA A 69 -0.20 28.20 -3.70
C ALA A 69 0.70 27.75 -2.53
N VAL A 70 1.11 26.47 -2.49
CA VAL A 70 2.03 25.96 -1.45
C VAL A 70 3.42 26.56 -1.59
N LEU A 71 3.90 26.80 -2.82
CA LEU A 71 5.19 27.45 -3.05
C LEU A 71 5.20 28.91 -2.59
N ALA A 72 4.06 29.61 -2.66
CA ALA A 72 3.92 31.00 -2.20
C ALA A 72 4.06 31.14 -0.68
N ASP A 73 3.66 30.12 0.09
CA ASP A 73 3.73 30.14 1.57
C ASP A 73 4.75 29.12 2.10
N LEU A 74 5.69 28.64 1.29
CA LEU A 74 6.62 27.55 1.64
C LEU A 74 7.52 27.88 2.85
N ASP A 75 7.71 29.15 3.16
CA ASP A 75 8.47 29.65 4.30
C ASP A 75 7.72 29.56 5.64
N GLN A 76 6.43 29.23 5.63
CA GLN A 76 5.64 29.08 6.85
C GLN A 76 6.12 27.85 7.67
N PRO A 77 6.17 27.95 9.02
CA PRO A 77 6.69 26.88 9.88
C PRO A 77 6.05 25.50 9.69
N HIS A 78 4.77 25.45 9.36
CA HIS A 78 4.05 24.18 9.14
C HIS A 78 4.49 23.45 7.86
N HIS A 79 5.16 24.15 6.93
CA HIS A 79 5.74 23.55 5.72
C HIS A 79 7.19 23.06 5.90
N ALA A 80 7.81 23.22 7.08
CA ALA A 80 9.20 22.80 7.29
C ALA A 80 9.48 21.33 6.86
N PRO A 81 8.59 20.33 7.12
CA PRO A 81 8.80 18.98 6.60
C PRO A 81 8.74 18.89 5.06
N LEU A 82 7.89 19.71 4.41
CA LEU A 82 7.80 19.76 2.94
C LEU A 82 9.04 20.43 2.34
N VAL A 83 9.54 21.49 2.95
CA VAL A 83 10.82 22.13 2.55
C VAL A 83 11.95 21.11 2.53
N ASN A 84 12.10 20.32 3.59
CA ASN A 84 13.12 19.27 3.67
C ASN A 84 12.95 18.22 2.57
N LEU A 85 11.71 17.79 2.30
CA LEU A 85 11.40 16.84 1.23
C LEU A 85 11.80 17.41 -0.13
N LEU A 86 11.33 18.61 -0.47
CA LEU A 86 11.62 19.27 -1.75
C LEU A 86 13.11 19.58 -1.94
N ALA A 87 13.80 19.99 -0.88
CA ALA A 87 15.24 20.22 -0.92
C ALA A 87 16.02 18.94 -1.23
N ASN A 88 15.67 17.83 -0.60
CA ASN A 88 16.28 16.51 -0.85
C ASN A 88 16.02 16.04 -2.30
N LEU A 89 14.79 16.20 -2.78
CA LEU A 89 14.43 15.86 -4.17
C LEU A 89 15.23 16.70 -5.17
N ASN A 90 15.30 18.00 -4.94
CA ASN A 90 16.05 18.94 -5.78
C ASN A 90 17.55 18.61 -5.79
N ALA A 91 18.14 18.34 -4.63
CA ALA A 91 19.54 17.93 -4.52
C ALA A 91 19.85 16.61 -5.25
N SER A 92 18.84 15.72 -5.34
CA SER A 92 18.92 14.46 -6.11
C SER A 92 18.65 14.65 -7.61
N GLY A 93 18.44 15.88 -8.08
CA GLY A 93 18.18 16.19 -9.49
C GLY A 93 16.78 15.77 -9.97
N ILE A 94 15.84 15.50 -9.05
CA ILE A 94 14.46 15.12 -9.40
C ILE A 94 13.70 16.39 -9.81
N PRO A 95 13.04 16.41 -10.99
CA PRO A 95 12.30 17.56 -11.47
C PRO A 95 11.16 17.95 -10.51
N LEU A 96 11.17 19.20 -10.05
CA LEU A 96 10.09 19.83 -9.29
C LEU A 96 9.29 20.73 -10.22
N VAL A 97 8.00 20.44 -10.43
CA VAL A 97 7.18 21.07 -11.46
C VAL A 97 6.06 21.88 -10.80
N PRO A 98 6.09 23.23 -10.89
CA PRO A 98 5.04 24.04 -10.31
C PRO A 98 3.76 23.97 -11.15
N LEU A 99 2.62 23.70 -10.47
CA LEU A 99 1.30 23.65 -11.07
C LEU A 99 0.37 24.67 -10.45
N ALA A 100 -0.47 25.31 -11.28
CA ALA A 100 -1.66 26.01 -10.80
C ALA A 100 -2.71 24.98 -10.28
N GLU A 101 -3.64 25.44 -9.44
CA GLU A 101 -4.67 24.60 -8.78
C GLU A 101 -5.47 23.74 -9.78
N ARG A 102 -5.87 24.33 -10.93
CA ARG A 102 -6.72 23.63 -11.91
C ARG A 102 -6.05 22.40 -12.55
N PRO A 103 -4.81 22.43 -13.05
CA PRO A 103 -4.10 21.21 -13.49
C PRO A 103 -3.76 20.27 -12.32
N PHE A 104 -3.44 20.78 -11.14
CA PHE A 104 -3.11 19.97 -9.97
C PHE A 104 -4.29 19.09 -9.54
N SER A 105 -5.51 19.60 -9.52
CA SER A 105 -6.72 18.83 -9.17
C SER A 105 -6.98 17.63 -10.09
N ARG A 106 -6.36 17.56 -11.28
CA ARG A 106 -6.45 16.40 -12.16
C ARG A 106 -5.61 15.20 -11.68
N ILE A 107 -4.58 15.46 -10.91
CA ILE A 107 -3.63 14.43 -10.45
C ILE A 107 -3.74 14.15 -8.95
N ALA A 108 -4.22 15.08 -8.15
CA ALA A 108 -4.43 14.93 -6.72
C ALA A 108 -5.60 13.97 -6.39
N PHE A 109 -5.57 13.38 -5.20
CA PHE A 109 -6.56 12.43 -4.70
C PHE A 109 -7.22 12.91 -3.40
N GLY A 110 -8.55 12.89 -3.37
CA GLY A 110 -9.32 13.14 -2.16
C GLY A 110 -9.37 14.62 -1.72
N SER A 111 -9.92 14.86 -0.53
CA SER A 111 -10.18 16.19 0.04
C SER A 111 -8.97 16.83 0.73
N ARG A 112 -7.91 16.05 1.02
CA ARG A 112 -6.68 16.60 1.61
C ARG A 112 -5.76 17.02 0.48
N ASN A 113 -5.79 18.29 0.14
CA ASN A 113 -4.86 18.87 -0.80
C ASN A 113 -3.62 19.35 -0.04
N GLU A 114 -2.58 18.52 0.03
CA GLU A 114 -1.29 18.89 0.62
C GLU A 114 -0.38 19.61 -0.39
N GLY A 115 -0.88 19.85 -1.60
CA GLY A 115 -0.21 20.61 -2.64
C GLY A 115 1.02 19.90 -3.25
N VAL A 116 1.21 18.61 -3.01
CA VAL A 116 2.34 17.85 -3.55
C VAL A 116 1.92 16.46 -4.03
N VAL A 117 2.30 16.10 -5.27
CA VAL A 117 2.06 14.77 -5.87
C VAL A 117 3.32 14.33 -6.63
N GLY A 118 3.84 13.14 -6.32
CA GLY A 118 4.94 12.54 -7.05
C GLY A 118 4.49 11.51 -8.08
N VAL A 119 5.23 11.42 -9.19
CA VAL A 119 5.21 10.27 -10.11
C VAL A 119 6.35 9.36 -9.70
N VAL A 120 6.04 8.11 -9.40
CA VAL A 120 6.98 7.17 -8.79
C VAL A 120 6.95 5.85 -9.56
N ARG A 121 8.11 5.24 -9.76
CA ARG A 121 8.21 3.87 -10.26
C ARG A 121 7.95 2.91 -9.11
N PHE A 122 6.87 2.16 -9.20
CA PHE A 122 6.50 1.20 -8.16
C PHE A 122 5.74 0.02 -8.74
N ARG A 123 6.22 -1.17 -8.44
CA ARG A 123 5.53 -2.45 -8.70
C ARG A 123 5.73 -3.36 -7.49
N ALA A 124 4.68 -4.10 -7.14
CA ALA A 124 4.85 -5.23 -6.24
C ALA A 124 5.81 -6.26 -6.85
N ALA A 125 6.57 -6.92 -6.02
CA ALA A 125 7.41 -8.03 -6.45
C ALA A 125 6.56 -9.19 -6.99
N ASP A 126 7.13 -10.00 -7.87
CA ASP A 126 6.64 -11.36 -8.10
C ASP A 126 7.11 -12.29 -6.96
N LEU A 127 6.53 -13.49 -6.88
CA LEU A 127 6.87 -14.43 -5.81
C LEU A 127 8.31 -14.97 -5.91
N THR A 128 8.98 -14.85 -7.05
CA THR A 128 10.36 -15.32 -7.23
C THR A 128 11.35 -14.39 -6.54
N THR A 129 11.00 -13.10 -6.48
CA THR A 129 11.80 -12.05 -5.83
C THR A 129 11.28 -11.65 -4.46
N PHE A 130 10.09 -12.09 -4.07
CA PHE A 130 9.50 -11.80 -2.76
C PHE A 130 10.32 -12.39 -1.61
N ARG A 131 10.74 -11.57 -0.69
CA ARG A 131 11.55 -11.94 0.48
C ARG A 131 10.90 -11.38 1.74
N PRO A 132 9.90 -12.08 2.31
CA PRO A 132 9.31 -11.67 3.59
C PRO A 132 10.34 -11.80 4.70
N HIS A 133 10.23 -10.97 5.73
CA HIS A 133 11.07 -11.09 6.92
C HIS A 133 10.90 -12.48 7.55
N ALA A 134 12.01 -13.17 7.80
CA ALA A 134 12.00 -14.51 8.36
C ALA A 134 11.32 -14.55 9.75
N LYS A 135 10.67 -15.67 10.05
CA LYS A 135 10.01 -15.91 11.34
C LYS A 135 8.91 -14.88 11.71
N ARG A 136 8.39 -14.17 10.71
CA ARG A 136 7.27 -13.24 10.89
C ARG A 136 6.03 -13.74 10.13
N PRO A 137 4.82 -13.43 10.61
CA PRO A 137 3.59 -13.76 9.91
C PRO A 137 3.50 -13.00 8.58
N VAL A 138 2.74 -13.55 7.64
CA VAL A 138 2.48 -12.97 6.33
C VAL A 138 0.97 -12.90 6.12
N PHE A 139 0.47 -11.81 5.55
CA PHE A 139 -0.88 -11.79 5.03
C PHE A 139 -0.93 -12.24 3.57
N ILE A 140 -1.97 -12.98 3.22
CA ILE A 140 -2.42 -13.23 1.85
C ILE A 140 -3.79 -12.58 1.71
N LEU A 141 -3.94 -11.70 0.73
CA LEU A 141 -5.16 -10.96 0.43
C LEU A 141 -5.69 -11.43 -0.92
N GLU A 142 -6.74 -12.26 -0.92
CA GLU A 142 -7.30 -12.82 -2.14
C GLU A 142 -8.48 -11.99 -2.63
N SER A 143 -8.34 -11.45 -3.84
CA SER A 143 -9.40 -10.74 -4.59
C SER A 143 -10.04 -9.57 -3.83
N LEU A 144 -9.27 -8.83 -3.02
CA LEU A 144 -9.77 -7.63 -2.36
C LEU A 144 -9.93 -6.49 -3.36
N GLU A 145 -11.13 -5.92 -3.45
CA GLU A 145 -11.47 -4.90 -4.44
C GLU A 145 -11.33 -3.48 -3.90
N LYS A 146 -11.59 -3.26 -2.61
CA LYS A 146 -11.63 -1.93 -2.00
C LYS A 146 -10.21 -1.46 -1.63
N PRO A 147 -9.68 -0.40 -2.28
CA PRO A 147 -8.34 0.13 -1.97
C PRO A 147 -8.17 0.52 -0.50
N GLY A 148 -9.24 1.05 0.12
CA GLY A 148 -9.24 1.43 1.53
C GLY A 148 -9.00 0.25 2.46
N ASN A 149 -9.58 -0.92 2.19
CA ASN A 149 -9.36 -2.13 3.00
C ASN A 149 -7.92 -2.63 2.85
N ILE A 150 -7.39 -2.69 1.62
CA ILE A 150 -6.00 -3.08 1.38
C ILE A 150 -5.05 -2.14 2.13
N GLY A 151 -5.23 -0.81 1.99
CA GLY A 151 -4.40 0.16 2.69
C GLY A 151 -4.47 0.04 4.21
N ALA A 152 -5.65 -0.19 4.78
CA ALA A 152 -5.82 -0.40 6.22
C ALA A 152 -5.14 -1.69 6.70
N ILE A 153 -5.21 -2.77 5.91
CA ILE A 153 -4.52 -4.03 6.21
C ILE A 153 -3.00 -3.83 6.17
N LEU A 154 -2.47 -3.13 5.17
CA LEU A 154 -1.04 -2.82 5.08
C LEU A 154 -0.56 -2.03 6.31
N ARG A 155 -1.35 -1.07 6.80
CA ARG A 155 -1.03 -0.35 8.05
C ARG A 155 -1.02 -1.26 9.26
N SER A 156 -1.99 -2.16 9.39
CA SER A 156 -2.07 -3.12 10.50
C SER A 156 -0.91 -4.11 10.45
N ALA A 157 -0.54 -4.57 9.25
CA ALA A 157 0.60 -5.45 9.03
C ALA A 157 1.93 -4.79 9.42
N ASP A 158 2.15 -3.54 8.99
CA ASP A 158 3.32 -2.74 9.36
C ASP A 158 3.38 -2.53 10.88
N ALA A 159 2.29 -2.04 11.49
CA ALA A 159 2.21 -1.76 12.92
C ALA A 159 2.41 -3.01 13.80
N ALA A 160 1.88 -4.16 13.38
CA ALA A 160 2.04 -5.42 14.08
C ALA A 160 3.34 -6.18 13.69
N GLY A 161 4.20 -5.62 12.86
CA GLY A 161 5.49 -6.19 12.49
C GLY A 161 5.37 -7.49 11.68
N PHE A 162 4.48 -7.52 10.70
CA PHE A 162 4.38 -8.62 9.75
C PHE A 162 5.61 -8.69 8.84
N GLY A 163 5.92 -9.89 8.35
CA GLY A 163 7.06 -10.13 7.47
C GLY A 163 6.82 -9.70 6.03
N GLY A 164 5.57 -9.57 5.62
CA GLY A 164 5.18 -9.16 4.28
C GLY A 164 3.70 -9.39 4.00
N VAL A 165 3.26 -8.97 2.81
CA VAL A 165 1.89 -9.13 2.33
C VAL A 165 1.92 -9.63 0.89
N ILE A 166 1.06 -10.59 0.56
CA ILE A 166 0.88 -11.11 -0.79
C ILE A 166 -0.56 -10.80 -1.22
N LEU A 167 -0.72 -10.16 -2.37
CA LEU A 167 -2.02 -10.01 -3.01
C LEU A 167 -2.16 -11.08 -4.08
N CYS A 168 -3.37 -11.68 -4.22
CA CYS A 168 -3.63 -12.65 -5.28
C CYS A 168 -5.07 -12.56 -5.80
N GLY A 169 -5.31 -13.20 -6.93
CA GLY A 169 -6.60 -13.18 -7.59
C GLY A 169 -6.91 -11.87 -8.32
N SER A 170 -8.18 -11.64 -8.60
CA SER A 170 -8.67 -10.46 -9.31
C SER A 170 -9.01 -9.33 -8.34
N GLY A 171 -8.01 -8.65 -7.81
CA GLY A 171 -8.21 -7.55 -6.86
C GLY A 171 -7.65 -6.21 -7.34
N THR A 172 -7.68 -5.23 -6.45
CA THR A 172 -7.04 -3.94 -6.67
C THR A 172 -5.53 -4.08 -6.64
N ASP A 173 -4.85 -3.48 -7.60
CA ASP A 173 -3.39 -3.48 -7.63
C ASP A 173 -2.80 -2.62 -6.48
N PRO A 174 -1.70 -3.06 -5.85
CA PRO A 174 -1.09 -2.33 -4.73
C PRO A 174 -0.49 -0.97 -5.13
N ALA A 175 -0.21 -0.77 -6.43
CA ALA A 175 0.24 0.52 -6.96
C ALA A 175 -0.91 1.52 -7.19
N ASN A 176 -2.15 1.16 -6.85
CA ASN A 176 -3.27 2.10 -6.91
C ASN A 176 -3.02 3.27 -5.94
N PRO A 177 -3.07 4.54 -6.41
CA PRO A 177 -2.86 5.70 -5.55
C PRO A 177 -3.76 5.75 -4.32
N ALA A 178 -4.97 5.21 -4.41
CA ALA A 178 -5.88 5.13 -3.26
C ALA A 178 -5.40 4.11 -2.21
N VAL A 179 -4.73 3.01 -2.61
CA VAL A 179 -4.08 2.07 -1.68
C VAL A 179 -2.89 2.75 -0.99
N ILE A 180 -2.05 3.44 -1.76
CA ILE A 180 -0.88 4.17 -1.26
C ILE A 180 -1.31 5.18 -0.19
N ARG A 181 -2.34 5.96 -0.49
CA ARG A 181 -2.89 6.96 0.44
C ARG A 181 -3.54 6.32 1.67
N ALA A 182 -4.36 5.27 1.50
CA ALA A 182 -5.01 4.58 2.61
C ALA A 182 -4.02 3.87 3.52
N SER A 183 -2.91 3.37 2.95
CA SER A 183 -1.81 2.76 3.71
C SER A 183 -0.93 3.79 4.42
N LEU A 184 -1.12 5.10 4.18
CA LEU A 184 -0.22 6.15 4.63
C LEU A 184 1.23 5.94 4.14
N GLY A 185 1.42 5.26 2.99
CA GLY A 185 2.73 4.93 2.44
C GLY A 185 3.41 3.69 3.03
N THR A 186 2.77 2.93 3.94
CA THR A 186 3.35 1.66 4.45
C THR A 186 3.46 0.58 3.36
N VAL A 187 2.76 0.76 2.25
CA VAL A 187 2.91 -0.07 1.04
C VAL A 187 4.35 -0.10 0.53
N PHE A 188 5.16 0.91 0.81
CA PHE A 188 6.57 1.00 0.40
C PHE A 188 7.54 0.37 1.41
N SER A 189 7.15 0.23 2.68
CA SER A 189 8.02 -0.27 3.76
C SER A 189 7.92 -1.78 3.97
N LEU A 190 6.79 -2.39 3.59
CA LEU A 190 6.56 -3.82 3.73
C LEU A 190 7.04 -4.59 2.49
N PRO A 191 7.67 -5.76 2.62
CA PRO A 191 7.79 -6.71 1.53
C PRO A 191 6.41 -7.02 0.95
N LEU A 192 6.22 -6.76 -0.34
CA LEU A 192 4.94 -6.86 -1.00
C LEU A 192 5.07 -7.63 -2.31
N ALA A 193 4.22 -8.64 -2.51
CA ALA A 193 4.12 -9.38 -3.76
C ALA A 193 2.70 -9.37 -4.32
N SER A 194 2.58 -9.59 -5.63
CA SER A 194 1.30 -9.81 -6.28
C SER A 194 1.44 -10.85 -7.38
N ASP A 195 0.60 -11.91 -7.32
CA ASP A 195 0.65 -13.01 -8.29
C ASP A 195 -0.72 -13.71 -8.41
N ALA A 196 -0.84 -14.68 -9.31
CA ALA A 196 -2.03 -15.52 -9.42
C ALA A 196 -2.21 -16.41 -8.18
N THR A 197 -3.47 -16.72 -7.79
CA THR A 197 -3.77 -17.58 -6.62
C THR A 197 -3.02 -18.92 -6.68
N ALA A 198 -2.95 -19.55 -7.85
CA ALA A 198 -2.23 -20.83 -8.02
C ALA A 198 -0.72 -20.71 -7.72
N ALA A 199 -0.09 -19.61 -8.13
CA ALA A 199 1.31 -19.35 -7.84
C ALA A 199 1.53 -19.12 -6.33
N VAL A 200 0.60 -18.44 -5.66
CA VAL A 200 0.68 -18.20 -4.20
C VAL A 200 0.50 -19.51 -3.42
N ILE A 201 -0.40 -20.39 -3.83
CA ILE A 201 -0.55 -21.75 -3.28
C ILE A 201 0.79 -22.53 -3.43
N GLY A 202 1.40 -22.51 -4.62
CA GLY A 202 2.70 -23.14 -4.86
C GLY A 202 3.82 -22.54 -4.00
N TRP A 203 3.78 -21.22 -3.76
CA TRP A 203 4.71 -20.56 -2.85
C TRP A 203 4.51 -21.05 -1.40
N CYS A 204 3.27 -21.16 -0.92
CA CYS A 204 2.98 -21.71 0.41
C CYS A 204 3.48 -23.15 0.55
N GLN A 205 3.26 -23.99 -0.46
CA GLN A 205 3.76 -25.37 -0.51
C GLN A 205 5.29 -25.42 -0.42
N LYS A 206 5.97 -24.68 -1.30
CA LYS A 206 7.45 -24.63 -1.35
C LYS A 206 8.07 -24.20 -0.03
N HIS A 207 7.43 -23.25 0.68
CA HIS A 207 7.92 -22.71 1.94
C HIS A 207 7.29 -23.36 3.17
N GLN A 208 6.56 -24.48 3.00
CA GLN A 208 5.91 -25.26 4.07
C GLN A 208 5.10 -24.37 5.04
N ARG A 209 4.35 -23.41 4.48
CA ARG A 209 3.59 -22.45 5.27
C ARG A 209 2.26 -23.06 5.71
N LEU A 210 1.96 -22.98 7.02
CA LEU A 210 0.60 -23.18 7.51
C LEU A 210 -0.26 -21.97 7.09
N VAL A 211 -1.29 -22.21 6.29
CA VAL A 211 -2.24 -21.20 5.89
C VAL A 211 -3.41 -21.17 6.87
N THR A 212 -3.60 -20.02 7.52
CA THR A 212 -4.70 -19.80 8.46
C THR A 212 -5.72 -18.90 7.77
N ALA A 213 -6.81 -19.51 7.29
CA ALA A 213 -7.88 -18.84 6.57
C ALA A 213 -8.91 -18.25 7.56
N ALA A 214 -9.13 -16.93 7.51
CA ALA A 214 -10.18 -16.30 8.30
C ALA A 214 -11.52 -16.40 7.58
N THR A 215 -12.46 -17.13 8.15
CA THR A 215 -13.80 -17.34 7.60
C THR A 215 -14.85 -17.26 8.71
N PRO A 216 -16.09 -16.82 8.42
CA PRO A 216 -17.16 -16.79 9.42
C PRO A 216 -17.47 -18.15 10.03
N THR A 217 -17.27 -19.22 9.27
CA THR A 217 -17.58 -20.62 9.64
C THR A 217 -16.36 -21.44 10.04
N GLY A 218 -15.23 -20.79 10.35
CA GLY A 218 -14.00 -21.46 10.75
C GLY A 218 -14.18 -22.32 12.00
N SER A 219 -13.66 -23.54 11.98
CA SER A 219 -13.82 -24.51 13.09
C SER A 219 -12.94 -24.20 14.30
N CYS A 220 -11.87 -23.43 14.12
CA CYS A 220 -10.97 -23.04 15.20
C CYS A 220 -11.26 -21.59 15.64
N PRO A 221 -11.54 -21.34 16.93
CA PRO A 221 -11.60 -19.98 17.45
C PRO A 221 -10.24 -19.27 17.23
N TRP A 222 -10.28 -18.05 16.73
CA TRP A 222 -9.08 -17.25 16.37
C TRP A 222 -7.99 -17.20 17.45
N HIS A 223 -8.39 -17.13 18.73
CA HIS A 223 -7.48 -17.05 19.87
C HIS A 223 -6.83 -18.39 20.27
N LYS A 224 -7.30 -19.52 19.70
CA LYS A 224 -6.71 -20.86 19.91
C LYS A 224 -5.77 -21.28 18.79
N ALA A 225 -5.76 -20.56 17.68
CA ALA A 225 -4.81 -20.81 16.59
C ALA A 225 -3.44 -20.22 16.90
N ASP A 226 -2.37 -20.91 16.49
CA ASP A 226 -1.03 -20.32 16.51
C ASP A 226 -0.89 -19.34 15.33
N LEU A 227 -0.88 -18.06 15.66
CA LEU A 227 -0.73 -16.96 14.71
C LEU A 227 0.67 -16.34 14.75
N SER A 228 1.58 -16.82 15.57
CA SER A 228 2.89 -16.23 15.79
C SER A 228 3.73 -16.10 14.51
N GLN A 229 3.66 -17.10 13.64
CA GLN A 229 4.34 -17.16 12.33
C GLN A 229 3.39 -17.55 11.19
N ALA A 230 2.08 -17.48 11.40
CA ALA A 230 1.08 -17.93 10.45
C ALA A 230 1.12 -17.17 9.12
N THR A 231 0.66 -17.82 8.07
CA THR A 231 0.27 -17.18 6.83
C THR A 231 -1.23 -16.99 6.86
N ILE A 232 -1.68 -15.77 7.15
CA ILE A 232 -3.10 -15.46 7.38
C ILE A 232 -3.74 -15.09 6.04
N LEU A 233 -4.71 -15.90 5.61
CA LEU A 233 -5.45 -15.73 4.37
C LEU A 233 -6.77 -15.00 4.63
N LEU A 234 -6.98 -13.90 3.92
CA LEU A 234 -8.20 -13.10 3.93
C LEU A 234 -8.79 -13.07 2.52
N GLY A 235 -10.07 -13.38 2.39
CA GLY A 235 -10.79 -13.36 1.12
C GLY A 235 -11.55 -12.07 0.87
N SER A 236 -12.14 -11.96 -0.34
CA SER A 236 -12.98 -10.83 -0.72
C SER A 236 -14.24 -10.73 0.14
N GLU A 237 -14.77 -9.51 0.28
CA GLU A 237 -15.97 -9.25 1.06
C GLU A 237 -17.23 -9.87 0.43
N ALA A 238 -17.24 -10.03 -0.89
CA ALA A 238 -18.40 -10.55 -1.62
C ALA A 238 -18.41 -12.09 -1.75
N HIS A 239 -17.23 -12.70 -1.94
CA HIS A 239 -17.12 -14.11 -2.30
C HIS A 239 -16.30 -14.94 -1.31
N GLY A 240 -15.70 -14.29 -0.31
CA GLY A 240 -14.82 -14.96 0.65
C GLY A 240 -13.54 -15.47 0.00
N ILE A 241 -13.09 -16.62 0.46
CA ILE A 241 -11.88 -17.32 0.00
C ILE A 241 -12.29 -18.31 -1.09
N SER A 242 -11.53 -18.37 -2.19
CA SER A 242 -11.84 -19.30 -3.29
C SER A 242 -11.64 -20.77 -2.89
N SER A 243 -12.36 -21.67 -3.59
CA SER A 243 -12.26 -23.10 -3.39
C SER A 243 -10.88 -23.70 -3.72
N ALA A 244 -10.05 -22.95 -4.46
CA ALA A 244 -8.70 -23.38 -4.83
C ALA A 244 -7.85 -23.75 -3.61
N TRP A 245 -7.99 -23.04 -2.50
CA TRP A 245 -7.26 -23.30 -1.26
C TRP A 245 -7.69 -24.61 -0.60
N ALA A 246 -9.01 -24.87 -0.52
CA ALA A 246 -9.54 -26.13 0.01
C ALA A 246 -9.17 -27.31 -0.89
N THR A 247 -9.23 -27.15 -2.19
CA THR A 247 -8.80 -28.16 -3.17
C THR A 247 -7.33 -28.50 -3.02
N ALA A 248 -6.45 -27.50 -2.91
CA ALA A 248 -5.02 -27.70 -2.71
C ALA A 248 -4.72 -28.41 -1.36
N ALA A 249 -5.45 -28.06 -0.30
CA ALA A 249 -5.31 -28.72 1.00
C ALA A 249 -5.74 -30.20 0.94
N ALA A 250 -6.89 -30.48 0.30
CA ALA A 250 -7.39 -31.85 0.11
C ALA A 250 -6.41 -32.70 -0.74
N ALA A 251 -5.70 -32.09 -1.68
CA ALA A 251 -4.64 -32.73 -2.47
C ALA A 251 -3.30 -32.87 -1.71
N GLY A 252 -3.22 -32.45 -0.45
CA GLY A 252 -2.00 -32.53 0.37
C GLY A 252 -0.90 -31.53 -0.05
N GLN A 253 -1.24 -30.51 -0.85
CA GLN A 253 -0.27 -29.51 -1.32
C GLN A 253 0.10 -28.50 -0.24
N LEU A 254 -0.80 -28.20 0.70
CA LEU A 254 -0.55 -27.28 1.80
C LEU A 254 -1.38 -27.67 3.04
N GLN A 255 -0.97 -27.15 4.20
CA GLN A 255 -1.76 -27.22 5.43
C GLN A 255 -2.68 -26.01 5.51
N LEU A 256 -3.97 -26.24 5.69
CA LEU A 256 -5.01 -25.20 5.78
C LEU A 256 -5.77 -25.35 7.08
N GLN A 257 -5.83 -24.30 7.89
CA GLN A 257 -6.66 -24.18 9.08
C GLN A 257 -7.67 -23.05 8.87
N ALA A 258 -8.93 -23.26 9.20
CA ALA A 258 -9.94 -22.22 9.17
C ALA A 258 -10.20 -21.67 10.57
N VAL A 259 -10.07 -20.36 10.76
CA VAL A 259 -10.33 -19.66 12.01
C VAL A 259 -11.55 -18.75 11.89
N SER A 260 -12.31 -18.61 12.99
CA SER A 260 -13.45 -17.71 13.05
C SER A 260 -13.35 -16.72 14.21
N LEU A 261 -13.87 -15.50 13.98
CA LEU A 261 -14.13 -14.51 15.01
C LEU A 261 -15.63 -14.61 15.39
N PRO A 262 -15.98 -14.63 16.70
CA PRO A 262 -17.38 -14.75 17.11
C PRO A 262 -18.15 -13.47 16.77
N MET A 263 -19.35 -13.64 16.21
CA MET A 263 -20.33 -12.58 16.01
C MET A 263 -21.46 -12.76 17.01
N LEU A 264 -21.61 -11.86 17.97
CA LEU A 264 -22.63 -11.95 19.04
C LEU A 264 -23.84 -11.06 18.77
N GLY A 265 -23.83 -10.30 17.70
CA GLY A 265 -24.90 -9.41 17.27
C GLY A 265 -25.55 -9.90 15.97
N ILE A 266 -26.16 -8.95 15.23
CA ILE A 266 -26.87 -9.22 13.97
C ILE A 266 -25.96 -9.18 12.74
N ALA A 267 -24.70 -8.77 12.89
CA ALA A 267 -23.74 -8.73 11.79
C ALA A 267 -23.21 -10.15 11.47
N ASP A 268 -23.17 -10.51 10.20
CA ASP A 268 -22.71 -11.83 9.75
C ASP A 268 -21.16 -11.93 9.72
N SER A 269 -20.47 -10.80 9.60
CA SER A 269 -19.01 -10.73 9.57
C SER A 269 -18.50 -9.32 9.91
N LEU A 270 -17.23 -9.23 10.28
CA LEU A 270 -16.50 -7.96 10.35
C LEU A 270 -16.02 -7.52 8.97
N ASN A 271 -15.82 -6.21 8.81
CA ASN A 271 -15.05 -5.70 7.69
C ASN A 271 -13.67 -6.39 7.64
N VAL A 272 -13.20 -6.75 6.45
CA VAL A 272 -11.96 -7.53 6.27
C VAL A 272 -10.73 -6.85 6.88
N SER A 273 -10.65 -5.51 6.86
CA SER A 273 -9.54 -4.79 7.48
C SER A 273 -9.62 -4.79 9.02
N ALA A 274 -10.83 -4.82 9.59
CA ALA A 274 -11.03 -5.01 11.03
C ALA A 274 -10.63 -6.45 11.45
N THR A 275 -11.05 -7.45 10.69
CA THR A 275 -10.61 -8.84 10.87
C THR A 275 -9.09 -8.95 10.84
N ALA A 276 -8.45 -8.33 9.84
CA ALA A 276 -6.99 -8.29 9.73
C ALA A 276 -6.33 -7.66 10.96
N ALA A 277 -6.86 -6.56 11.47
CA ALA A 277 -6.31 -5.88 12.65
C ALA A 277 -6.39 -6.76 13.90
N VAL A 278 -7.53 -7.42 14.14
CA VAL A 278 -7.68 -8.36 15.28
C VAL A 278 -6.66 -9.48 15.19
N LEU A 279 -6.53 -10.14 14.04
CA LEU A 279 -5.59 -11.25 13.85
C LEU A 279 -4.14 -10.79 13.89
N ALA A 280 -3.83 -9.59 13.39
CA ALA A 280 -2.49 -9.03 13.42
C ALA A 280 -2.02 -8.77 14.87
N TYR A 281 -2.87 -8.19 15.70
CA TYR A 281 -2.51 -7.90 17.09
C TYR A 281 -2.54 -9.14 17.98
N GLU A 282 -3.37 -10.13 17.69
CA GLU A 282 -3.27 -11.44 18.34
C GLU A 282 -1.93 -12.12 17.99
N SER A 283 -1.54 -12.11 16.71
CA SER A 283 -0.22 -12.59 16.30
C SER A 283 0.93 -11.86 17.04
N LEU A 284 0.82 -10.52 17.19
CA LEU A 284 1.78 -9.73 17.94
C LEU A 284 1.82 -10.15 19.43
N ARG A 285 0.64 -10.30 20.07
CA ARG A 285 0.51 -10.73 21.47
C ARG A 285 1.19 -12.08 21.67
N GLN A 286 0.94 -13.06 20.79
CA GLN A 286 1.55 -14.40 20.89
C GLN A 286 3.08 -14.33 20.76
N ARG A 287 3.61 -13.51 19.86
CA ARG A 287 5.08 -13.34 19.69
C ARG A 287 5.73 -12.66 20.88
N GLN A 288 5.06 -11.70 21.53
CA GLN A 288 5.58 -11.02 22.72
C GLN A 288 5.57 -11.91 23.98
N LEU A 289 4.66 -12.88 24.05
CA LEU A 289 4.63 -13.84 25.15
C LEU A 289 5.68 -14.95 25.01
N LEU A 290 6.27 -15.09 23.81
CA LEU A 290 7.34 -16.07 23.54
C LEU A 290 8.74 -15.46 23.69
N GLN A 291 8.85 -14.17 24.02
CA GLN A 291 10.07 -13.48 24.37
C GLN A 291 10.18 -13.32 25.89
#